data_79c8afe04fd32e7f446bbe33b121742d
#
_entry.id   79c8afe04fd32e7f446bbe33b121742d
#
_cell.length_a   1.000
_cell.length_b   1.000
_cell.length_c   1.000
_cell.angle_alpha   90.00
_cell.angle_beta   90.00
_cell.angle_gamma   90.00
#
_symmetry.space_group_name_H-M   'P 1'
#
loop_
_entity.id
_entity.type
_entity.pdbx_description
1 polymer ?
#
loop_
_entity_poly.entity_id
_entity_poly.type
_entity_poly.pdbx_seq_one_letter_code
_entity_poly.pdbx_strand_id
1 'polypeptide(L)'
;MECLSFVDFYGLPIVKNDREAVLTVLRRALDVGRTFRVTTMNAQIAYYYLTMPDYQAALKDTLVIPDGVGLSWAIRKRLNTRVSRFPGVELGLELCRLAGKTEESVFLFGSKPGVAEKAATFLAQETGVRIAGCRHGFHNPDEDTQLGICQEISESGASIL
;
A
#
# COMPACT_ATOMS: atom_id res chain seq x y z
N MET A 1 -5.18 -2.65 23.26
CA MET A 1 -4.26 -2.87 22.11
C MET A 1 -5.15 -3.21 20.93
N GLU A 2 -5.39 -2.27 20.03
CA GLU A 2 -6.21 -2.55 18.84
C GLU A 2 -5.49 -3.58 17.97
N CYS A 3 -6.07 -4.76 17.87
CA CYS A 3 -5.65 -5.78 16.94
C CYS A 3 -6.52 -5.70 15.70
N LEU A 4 -5.92 -5.74 14.52
CA LEU A 4 -6.69 -5.91 13.29
C LEU A 4 -7.40 -7.25 13.30
N SER A 5 -8.64 -7.24 12.85
CA SER A 5 -9.44 -8.44 12.60
C SER A 5 -9.50 -8.70 11.10
N PHE A 6 -9.64 -9.96 10.74
CA PHE A 6 -9.58 -10.39 9.35
C PHE A 6 -10.78 -11.23 8.98
N VAL A 7 -11.08 -11.27 7.71
CA VAL A 7 -11.97 -12.25 7.07
C VAL A 7 -11.17 -13.03 6.06
N ASP A 8 -11.33 -14.34 6.05
CA ASP A 8 -10.70 -15.18 5.02
C ASP A 8 -11.51 -15.11 3.71
N PHE A 9 -10.86 -14.70 2.64
CA PHE A 9 -11.41 -14.65 1.29
C PHE A 9 -10.57 -15.52 0.36
N TYR A 10 -10.95 -16.78 0.21
CA TYR A 10 -10.24 -17.78 -0.58
C TYR A 10 -8.78 -17.99 -0.14
N GLY A 11 -8.55 -18.11 1.17
CA GLY A 11 -7.23 -18.28 1.75
C GLY A 11 -6.44 -16.99 1.95
N LEU A 12 -6.99 -15.84 1.58
CA LEU A 12 -6.37 -14.54 1.77
C LEU A 12 -7.02 -13.80 2.95
N PRO A 13 -6.26 -13.47 4.01
CA PRO A 13 -6.78 -12.69 5.12
C PRO A 13 -6.94 -11.21 4.71
N ILE A 14 -8.18 -10.73 4.69
CA ILE A 14 -8.51 -9.34 4.35
C ILE A 14 -8.94 -8.61 5.62
N VAL A 15 -8.42 -7.38 5.81
CA VAL A 15 -8.74 -6.54 6.96
C VAL A 15 -10.22 -6.17 6.99
N LYS A 16 -10.85 -6.30 8.16
CA LYS A 16 -12.24 -5.91 8.41
C LYS A 16 -12.39 -4.54 9.05
N ASN A 17 -11.36 -4.11 9.77
CA ASN A 17 -11.37 -2.90 10.58
C ASN A 17 -11.63 -1.64 9.76
N ASP A 18 -12.05 -0.59 10.43
CA ASP A 18 -12.17 0.74 9.85
C ASP A 18 -10.80 1.40 9.59
N ARG A 19 -10.85 2.58 8.99
CA ARG A 19 -9.66 3.33 8.59
C ARG A 19 -8.79 3.72 9.78
N GLU A 20 -9.40 4.12 10.90
CA GLU A 20 -8.70 4.59 12.08
C GLU A 20 -7.87 3.48 12.72
N ALA A 21 -8.45 2.29 12.86
CA ALA A 21 -7.73 1.11 13.36
C ALA A 21 -6.55 0.72 12.45
N VAL A 22 -6.74 0.76 11.12
CA VAL A 22 -5.68 0.50 10.14
C VAL A 22 -4.54 1.52 10.29
N LEU A 23 -4.85 2.82 10.31
CA LEU A 23 -3.86 3.88 10.46
C LEU A 23 -3.12 3.79 11.79
N THR A 24 -3.81 3.44 12.88
CA THR A 24 -3.19 3.24 14.20
C THR A 24 -2.13 2.14 14.16
N VAL A 25 -2.42 1.01 13.49
CA VAL A 25 -1.46 -0.10 13.36
C VAL A 25 -0.27 0.29 12.48
N LEU A 26 -0.52 0.96 11.34
CA LEU A 26 0.55 1.38 10.44
C LEU A 26 1.45 2.45 11.08
N ARG A 27 0.88 3.40 11.80
CA ARG A 27 1.65 4.38 12.56
C ARG A 27 2.56 3.71 13.58
N ARG A 28 2.03 2.79 14.39
CA ARG A 28 2.87 2.04 15.34
C ARG A 28 3.98 1.25 14.67
N ALA A 29 3.73 0.73 13.46
CA ALA A 29 4.75 0.03 12.70
C ALA A 29 5.90 0.96 12.33
N LEU A 30 5.61 2.18 11.88
CA LEU A 30 6.61 3.22 11.63
C LEU A 30 7.36 3.58 12.92
N ASP A 31 6.66 3.86 14.01
CA ASP A 31 7.25 4.23 15.30
C ASP A 31 8.28 3.20 15.84
N VAL A 32 8.09 1.90 15.53
CA VAL A 32 8.99 0.82 15.98
C VAL A 32 9.89 0.26 14.87
N GLY A 33 9.92 0.89 13.72
CA GLY A 33 10.72 0.46 12.56
C GLY A 33 10.33 -0.91 12.00
N ARG A 34 9.06 -1.32 12.15
CA ARG A 34 8.59 -2.61 11.64
C ARG A 34 8.12 -2.47 10.20
N THR A 35 8.70 -3.27 9.34
CA THR A 35 8.32 -3.31 7.91
C THR A 35 6.99 -4.03 7.71
N PHE A 36 6.10 -3.40 6.95
CA PHE A 36 4.86 -3.99 6.45
C PHE A 36 4.78 -3.83 4.93
N ARG A 37 4.30 -4.87 4.27
CA ARG A 37 3.79 -4.74 2.90
C ARG A 37 2.28 -4.57 2.98
N VAL A 38 1.75 -3.54 2.33
CA VAL A 38 0.33 -3.23 2.31
C VAL A 38 -0.16 -3.31 0.88
N THR A 39 -1.28 -4.00 0.67
CA THR A 39 -1.95 -4.06 -0.63
C THR A 39 -3.38 -3.56 -0.49
N THR A 40 -3.73 -2.52 -1.21
CA THR A 40 -5.11 -2.06 -1.33
C THR A 40 -5.78 -2.83 -2.48
N MET A 41 -6.61 -3.81 -2.12
CA MET A 41 -7.17 -4.77 -3.07
C MET A 41 -8.52 -4.33 -3.60
N ASN A 42 -8.63 -4.22 -4.92
CA ASN A 42 -9.88 -4.08 -5.65
C ASN A 42 -10.30 -5.40 -6.32
N ALA A 43 -11.41 -5.40 -7.05
CA ALA A 43 -11.94 -6.60 -7.72
C ALA A 43 -10.99 -7.16 -8.78
N GLN A 44 -10.21 -6.34 -9.45
CA GLN A 44 -9.24 -6.77 -10.46
C GLN A 44 -8.06 -7.51 -9.81
N ILE A 45 -7.50 -6.96 -8.74
CA ILE A 45 -6.42 -7.61 -7.99
C ILE A 45 -6.94 -8.92 -7.36
N ALA A 46 -8.18 -8.94 -6.86
CA ALA A 46 -8.80 -10.16 -6.35
C ALA A 46 -8.95 -11.22 -7.45
N TYR A 47 -9.33 -10.84 -8.66
CA TYR A 47 -9.38 -11.76 -9.80
C TYR A 47 -7.99 -12.33 -10.15
N TYR A 48 -6.95 -11.49 -10.18
CA TYR A 48 -5.59 -11.96 -10.43
C TYR A 48 -5.09 -12.89 -9.32
N TYR A 49 -5.38 -12.58 -8.06
CA TYR A 49 -5.07 -13.47 -6.95
C TYR A 49 -5.71 -14.86 -7.13
N LEU A 50 -6.95 -14.92 -7.59
CA LEU A 50 -7.68 -16.18 -7.77
C LEU A 50 -7.22 -16.99 -9.00
N THR A 51 -6.60 -16.35 -9.97
CA THR A 51 -6.31 -16.96 -11.29
C THR A 51 -4.82 -17.04 -11.62
N MET A 52 -3.95 -16.33 -10.93
CA MET A 52 -2.52 -16.22 -11.24
C MET A 52 -1.65 -16.58 -10.05
N PRO A 53 -0.85 -17.68 -10.10
CA PRO A 53 0.01 -18.10 -9.00
C PRO A 53 1.01 -17.03 -8.54
N ASP A 54 1.54 -16.22 -9.47
CA ASP A 54 2.50 -15.15 -9.15
C ASP A 54 1.88 -14.07 -8.27
N TYR A 55 0.59 -13.76 -8.50
CA TYR A 55 -0.15 -12.84 -7.63
C TYR A 55 -0.40 -13.41 -6.24
N GLN A 56 -0.64 -14.73 -6.14
CA GLN A 56 -0.77 -15.40 -4.85
C GLN A 56 0.55 -15.32 -4.06
N ALA A 57 1.67 -15.57 -4.73
CA ALA A 57 2.99 -15.46 -4.12
C ALA A 57 3.31 -14.02 -3.71
N ALA A 58 3.01 -13.04 -4.56
CA ALA A 58 3.25 -11.62 -4.29
C ALA A 58 2.43 -11.08 -3.10
N LEU A 59 1.21 -11.58 -2.91
CA LEU A 59 0.31 -11.15 -1.82
C LEU A 59 0.53 -11.91 -0.51
N LYS A 60 1.37 -12.94 -0.52
CA LYS A 60 1.73 -13.65 0.70
C LYS A 60 2.39 -12.67 1.70
N ASP A 61 1.97 -12.75 2.95
CA ASP A 61 2.50 -11.92 4.05
C ASP A 61 2.30 -10.40 3.84
N THR A 62 1.31 -9.98 3.04
CA THR A 62 0.90 -8.58 2.91
C THR A 62 -0.33 -8.28 3.77
N LEU A 63 -0.41 -7.06 4.28
CA LEU A 63 -1.62 -6.55 4.90
C LEU A 63 -2.61 -6.13 3.79
N VAL A 64 -3.65 -6.94 3.58
CA VAL A 64 -4.63 -6.71 2.51
C VAL A 64 -5.80 -5.88 3.01
N ILE A 65 -5.97 -4.70 2.42
CA ILE A 65 -7.00 -3.72 2.77
C ILE A 65 -8.00 -3.63 1.61
N PRO A 66 -9.32 -3.70 1.86
CA PRO A 66 -10.32 -3.56 0.80
C PRO A 66 -10.33 -2.14 0.23
N ASP A 67 -10.11 -2.00 -1.07
CA ASP A 67 -10.17 -0.72 -1.79
C ASP A 67 -11.55 -0.51 -2.47
N GLY A 68 -11.95 -1.43 -3.29
CA GLY A 68 -13.10 -1.25 -4.18
C GLY A 68 -14.44 -1.77 -3.63
N VAL A 69 -15.53 -1.15 -4.07
CA VAL A 69 -16.91 -1.59 -3.74
C VAL A 69 -17.21 -3.00 -4.23
N GLY A 70 -16.63 -3.43 -5.37
CA GLY A 70 -16.84 -4.76 -5.92
C GLY A 70 -16.32 -5.86 -5.01
N LEU A 71 -15.12 -5.70 -4.43
CA LEU A 71 -14.58 -6.66 -3.48
C LEU A 71 -15.40 -6.70 -2.19
N SER A 72 -15.76 -5.55 -1.63
CA SER A 72 -16.58 -5.47 -0.41
C SER A 72 -17.96 -6.11 -0.61
N TRP A 73 -18.54 -5.94 -1.79
CA TRP A 73 -19.80 -6.60 -2.16
C TRP A 73 -19.64 -8.12 -2.27
N ALA A 74 -18.58 -8.60 -2.92
CA ALA A 74 -18.31 -10.04 -3.06
C ALA A 74 -18.10 -10.72 -1.70
N ILE A 75 -17.33 -10.10 -0.80
CA ILE A 75 -17.11 -10.56 0.57
C ILE A 75 -18.45 -10.62 1.32
N ARG A 76 -19.24 -9.55 1.25
CA ARG A 76 -20.55 -9.50 1.90
C ARG A 76 -21.49 -10.60 1.41
N LYS A 77 -21.54 -10.81 0.09
CA LYS A 77 -22.42 -11.81 -0.51
C LYS A 77 -22.00 -13.24 -0.16
N ARG A 78 -20.69 -13.52 -0.17
CA ARG A 78 -20.16 -14.85 0.05
C ARG A 78 -20.09 -15.24 1.53
N LEU A 79 -19.64 -14.30 2.37
CA LEU A 79 -19.30 -14.59 3.78
C LEU A 79 -20.27 -13.95 4.78
N ASN A 80 -21.32 -13.29 4.29
CA ASN A 80 -22.28 -12.53 5.10
C ASN A 80 -21.60 -11.57 6.10
N THR A 81 -20.44 -11.02 5.71
CA THR A 81 -19.61 -10.17 6.55
C THR A 81 -19.37 -8.84 5.84
N ARG A 82 -19.36 -7.74 6.60
CA ARG A 82 -18.98 -6.42 6.09
C ARG A 82 -17.52 -6.17 6.37
N VAL A 83 -16.85 -5.53 5.41
CA VAL A 83 -15.49 -5.01 5.54
C VAL A 83 -15.51 -3.51 5.24
N SER A 84 -14.69 -2.76 5.95
CA SER A 84 -14.55 -1.32 5.71
C SER A 84 -13.65 -1.08 4.52
N ARG A 85 -14.12 -0.24 3.59
CA ARG A 85 -13.34 0.14 2.43
C ARG A 85 -12.36 1.26 2.79
N PHE A 86 -11.10 1.09 2.40
CA PHE A 86 -10.10 2.14 2.48
C PHE A 86 -9.33 2.22 1.15
N PRO A 87 -9.72 3.14 0.24
CA PRO A 87 -9.08 3.30 -1.06
C PRO A 87 -7.59 3.60 -0.93
N GLY A 88 -6.77 3.00 -1.81
CA GLY A 88 -5.32 3.15 -1.77
C GLY A 88 -4.85 4.60 -1.88
N VAL A 89 -5.53 5.40 -2.69
CA VAL A 89 -5.23 6.85 -2.81
C VAL A 89 -5.46 7.58 -1.49
N GLU A 90 -6.55 7.26 -0.78
CA GLU A 90 -6.85 7.86 0.52
C GLU A 90 -5.84 7.37 1.59
N LEU A 91 -5.51 6.08 1.59
CA LEU A 91 -4.50 5.52 2.48
C LEU A 91 -3.14 6.17 2.27
N GLY A 92 -2.69 6.29 1.02
CA GLY A 92 -1.42 6.95 0.67
C GLY A 92 -1.36 8.40 1.15
N LEU A 93 -2.45 9.15 0.96
CA LEU A 93 -2.54 10.54 1.43
C LEU A 93 -2.48 10.63 2.97
N GLU A 94 -3.18 9.75 3.68
CA GLU A 94 -3.14 9.71 5.15
C GLU A 94 -1.75 9.31 5.68
N LEU A 95 -1.06 8.36 5.03
CA LEU A 95 0.32 8.00 5.38
C LEU A 95 1.28 9.18 5.14
N CYS A 96 1.13 9.92 4.05
CA CYS A 96 1.91 11.13 3.82
C CYS A 96 1.62 12.21 4.89
N ARG A 97 0.37 12.39 5.32
CA ARG A 97 0.02 13.30 6.42
C ARG A 97 0.61 12.88 7.77
N LEU A 98 0.68 11.58 8.02
CA LEU A 98 1.35 11.05 9.21
C LEU A 98 2.86 11.29 9.15
N ALA A 99 3.49 10.96 8.02
CA ALA A 99 4.91 11.16 7.80
C ALA A 99 5.32 12.64 7.85
N GLY A 100 4.47 13.54 7.36
CA GLY A 100 4.71 15.00 7.44
C GLY A 100 4.70 15.59 8.85
N LYS A 101 4.25 14.82 9.85
CA LYS A 101 4.27 15.19 11.28
C LYS A 101 5.45 14.57 12.04
N THR A 102 6.26 13.79 11.36
CA THR A 102 7.40 13.05 11.91
C THR A 102 8.64 13.25 11.03
N GLU A 103 9.75 12.61 11.37
CA GLU A 103 10.97 12.61 10.54
C GLU A 103 10.92 11.60 9.37
N GLU A 104 9.79 10.94 9.19
CA GLU A 104 9.60 9.93 8.17
C GLU A 104 9.60 10.52 6.76
N SER A 105 10.01 9.71 5.78
CA SER A 105 10.03 10.12 4.39
C SER A 105 9.43 9.09 3.46
N VAL A 106 9.01 9.55 2.29
CA VAL A 106 8.31 8.74 1.29
C VAL A 106 9.14 8.68 0.01
N PHE A 107 9.27 7.49 -0.57
CA PHE A 107 9.71 7.30 -1.95
C PHE A 107 8.50 6.96 -2.81
N LEU A 108 8.35 7.62 -3.95
CA LEU A 108 7.25 7.36 -4.90
C LEU A 108 7.75 6.58 -6.11
N PHE A 109 7.25 5.37 -6.29
CA PHE A 109 7.61 4.52 -7.41
C PHE A 109 6.39 4.15 -8.24
N GLY A 110 6.46 4.34 -9.54
CA GLY A 110 5.42 3.89 -10.46
C GLY A 110 4.96 4.93 -11.47
N SER A 111 3.88 4.62 -12.18
CA SER A 111 3.26 5.46 -13.19
C SER A 111 4.17 5.82 -14.38
N LYS A 112 3.69 6.71 -15.26
CA LYS A 112 4.44 7.20 -16.44
C LYS A 112 5.50 8.23 -16.03
N PRO A 113 6.54 8.45 -16.86
CA PRO A 113 7.50 9.53 -16.65
C PRO A 113 6.82 10.88 -16.40
N GLY A 114 7.31 11.64 -15.42
CA GLY A 114 6.77 12.93 -15.02
C GLY A 114 5.55 12.89 -14.09
N VAL A 115 4.94 11.72 -13.86
CA VAL A 115 3.77 11.62 -12.97
C VAL A 115 4.18 11.48 -11.51
N ALA A 116 5.19 10.65 -11.22
CA ALA A 116 5.72 10.49 -9.87
C ALA A 116 6.27 11.82 -9.32
N GLU A 117 6.94 12.59 -10.14
CA GLU A 117 7.51 13.91 -9.79
C GLU A 117 6.40 14.93 -9.47
N LYS A 118 5.32 14.94 -10.26
CA LYS A 118 4.17 15.80 -9.99
C LYS A 118 3.46 15.40 -8.70
N ALA A 119 3.31 14.09 -8.48
CA ALA A 119 2.72 13.58 -7.23
C ALA A 119 3.59 13.93 -6.02
N ALA A 120 4.93 13.82 -6.14
CA ALA A 120 5.87 14.21 -5.11
C ALA A 120 5.73 15.70 -4.72
N THR A 121 5.69 16.58 -5.72
CA THR A 121 5.49 18.01 -5.49
C THR A 121 4.16 18.30 -4.79
N PHE A 122 3.07 17.69 -5.27
CA PHE A 122 1.74 17.86 -4.69
C PHE A 122 1.70 17.36 -3.23
N LEU A 123 2.19 16.15 -2.97
CA LEU A 123 2.16 15.57 -1.63
C LEU A 123 3.02 16.36 -0.64
N ALA A 124 4.20 16.80 -1.04
CA ALA A 124 5.04 17.64 -0.19
C ALA A 124 4.34 18.97 0.19
N GLN A 125 3.65 19.60 -0.77
CA GLN A 125 2.90 20.85 -0.52
C GLN A 125 1.67 20.63 0.37
N GLU A 126 0.90 19.56 0.13
CA GLU A 126 -0.36 19.32 0.83
C GLU A 126 -0.18 18.73 2.23
N THR A 127 0.88 17.98 2.46
CA THR A 127 1.04 17.19 3.69
C THR A 127 2.29 17.55 4.50
N GLY A 128 3.21 18.31 3.93
CA GLY A 128 4.51 18.61 4.55
C GLY A 128 5.46 17.41 4.58
N VAL A 129 5.13 16.29 3.92
CA VAL A 129 5.98 15.10 3.93
C VAL A 129 7.30 15.31 3.20
N ARG A 130 8.39 14.80 3.75
CA ARG A 130 9.69 14.75 3.08
C ARG A 130 9.68 13.68 1.99
N ILE A 131 9.94 14.07 0.75
CA ILE A 131 10.11 13.13 -0.36
C ILE A 131 11.59 12.72 -0.43
N ALA A 132 11.86 11.45 -0.19
CA ALA A 132 13.20 10.86 -0.26
C ALA A 132 13.64 10.58 -1.70
N GLY A 133 12.68 10.36 -2.59
CA GLY A 133 12.93 10.16 -4.01
C GLY A 133 11.64 9.83 -4.76
N CYS A 134 11.72 9.84 -6.07
CA CYS A 134 10.65 9.41 -6.94
C CYS A 134 11.17 8.84 -8.25
N ARG A 135 10.50 7.81 -8.77
CA ARG A 135 10.87 7.17 -10.03
C ARG A 135 9.64 6.61 -10.76
N HIS A 136 9.60 6.78 -12.06
CA HIS A 136 8.53 6.20 -12.88
C HIS A 136 8.64 4.68 -13.00
N GLY A 137 7.50 3.99 -13.23
CA GLY A 137 7.43 2.54 -13.37
C GLY A 137 7.67 2.01 -14.79
N PHE A 138 7.93 2.87 -15.77
CA PHE A 138 8.19 2.49 -17.16
C PHE A 138 9.69 2.22 -17.37
N HIS A 139 10.09 1.00 -17.17
CA HIS A 139 11.46 0.53 -17.36
C HIS A 139 11.44 -0.88 -18.00
N ASN A 140 12.60 -1.30 -18.52
CA ASN A 140 12.75 -2.68 -18.98
C ASN A 140 12.67 -3.63 -17.79
N PRO A 141 11.96 -4.75 -17.91
CA PRO A 141 11.80 -5.72 -16.83
C PRO A 141 13.01 -6.66 -16.68
N ASP A 142 14.20 -6.25 -17.14
CA ASP A 142 15.43 -7.02 -16.96
C ASP A 142 15.91 -6.96 -15.49
N GLU A 143 16.65 -7.98 -15.09
CA GLU A 143 17.08 -8.17 -13.72
C GLU A 143 18.01 -7.03 -13.23
N ASP A 144 18.92 -6.59 -14.07
CA ASP A 144 19.88 -5.53 -13.74
C ASP A 144 19.16 -4.20 -13.46
N THR A 145 18.18 -3.85 -14.32
CA THR A 145 17.35 -2.67 -14.10
C THR A 145 16.54 -2.77 -12.81
N GLN A 146 15.96 -3.93 -12.52
CA GLN A 146 15.19 -4.14 -11.30
C GLN A 146 16.07 -4.03 -10.05
N LEU A 147 17.26 -4.62 -10.06
CA LEU A 147 18.23 -4.51 -8.96
C LEU A 147 18.65 -3.07 -8.74
N GLY A 148 18.93 -2.32 -9.81
CA GLY A 148 19.27 -0.89 -9.73
C GLY A 148 18.14 -0.05 -9.11
N ILE A 149 16.88 -0.35 -9.42
CA ILE A 149 15.72 0.32 -8.81
C ILE A 149 15.63 -0.02 -7.31
N CYS A 150 15.79 -1.29 -6.95
CA CYS A 150 15.78 -1.71 -5.55
C CYS A 150 16.88 -1.03 -4.74
N GLN A 151 18.07 -0.90 -5.33
CA GLN A 151 19.20 -0.21 -4.72
C GLN A 151 18.92 1.28 -4.51
N GLU A 152 18.41 1.98 -5.54
CA GLU A 152 18.02 3.39 -5.44
C GLU A 152 17.00 3.63 -4.32
N ILE A 153 15.96 2.78 -4.25
CA ILE A 153 14.95 2.86 -3.19
C ILE A 153 15.59 2.62 -1.82
N SER A 154 16.45 1.62 -1.69
CA SER A 154 17.13 1.31 -0.43
C SER A 154 18.05 2.44 0.02
N GLU A 155 18.85 3.00 -0.88
CA GLU A 155 19.78 4.09 -0.60
C GLU A 155 19.07 5.41 -0.28
N SER A 156 17.83 5.59 -0.72
CA SER A 156 17.02 6.78 -0.40
C SER A 156 16.75 6.95 1.08
N GLY A 157 16.79 5.85 1.85
CA GLY A 157 16.46 5.83 3.27
C GLY A 157 15.00 6.17 3.56
N ALA A 158 14.10 5.99 2.58
CA ALA A 158 12.68 6.24 2.77
C ALA A 158 12.07 5.24 3.75
N SER A 159 11.20 5.74 4.63
CA SER A 159 10.46 4.93 5.58
C SER A 159 9.20 4.32 4.96
N ILE A 160 8.68 4.96 3.91
CA ILE A 160 7.46 4.57 3.18
C ILE A 160 7.78 4.53 1.67
N LEU A 161 7.37 3.43 1.02
CA LEU A 161 7.42 3.24 -0.44
C LEU A 161 5.98 3.12 -0.97
#